data_822baf78388c9f6c41e7a03cf25de9e9
#
_entry.id   822baf78388c9f6c41e7a03cf25de9e9
#
_cell.length_a   1.000
_cell.length_b   1.000
_cell.length_c   1.000
_cell.angle_alpha   90.00
_cell.angle_beta   90.00
_cell.angle_gamma   90.00
#
_symmetry.space_group_name_H-M   'P 1'
#
loop_
_entity.id
_entity.type
_entity.pdbx_description
1 polymer ?
#
loop_
_entity_poly.entity_id
_entity_poly.type
_entity_poly.pdbx_seq_one_letter_code
_entity_poly.pdbx_strand_id
1 'polypeptide(L)'
;MKSLCVVLFAAIAAVPVLAHHAGAGFGNETIVITGTVKQFQFTNPHSWIQVNVTDETGKVVEWSLEWGSPNQLGRQGIRPSTFPEGATVTFKIRPVKSGAPVAAFQAAKFDDGHIIGKWEGDAADQ
;
A
#
# COMPACT_ATOMS: atom_id res chain seq x y z
N MET A 1 -40.06 56.25 5.60
CA MET A 1 -38.77 55.56 5.84
C MET A 1 -38.88 54.18 5.24
N LYS A 2 -38.18 53.95 4.15
CA LYS A 2 -38.17 52.64 3.46
C LYS A 2 -36.93 51.87 3.88
N SER A 3 -37.09 50.82 4.68
CA SER A 3 -35.99 49.93 5.09
C SER A 3 -35.65 48.98 3.95
N LEU A 4 -34.43 49.11 3.42
CA LEU A 4 -33.89 48.22 2.40
C LEU A 4 -33.22 47.03 3.09
N CYS A 5 -33.86 45.86 3.07
CA CYS A 5 -33.27 44.62 3.51
C CYS A 5 -32.33 44.11 2.41
N VAL A 6 -31.03 44.17 2.65
CA VAL A 6 -30.02 43.53 1.80
C VAL A 6 -29.90 42.10 2.23
N VAL A 7 -30.39 41.16 1.42
CA VAL A 7 -30.21 39.70 1.61
C VAL A 7 -28.86 39.34 1.00
N LEU A 8 -27.88 39.04 1.86
CA LEU A 8 -26.57 38.59 1.46
C LEU A 8 -26.65 37.08 1.11
N PHE A 9 -26.65 36.75 -0.17
CA PHE A 9 -26.55 35.37 -0.62
C PHE A 9 -25.09 34.91 -0.48
N ALA A 10 -24.80 34.09 0.54
CA ALA A 10 -23.53 33.40 0.66
C ALA A 10 -23.51 32.22 -0.31
N ALA A 11 -22.79 32.37 -1.41
CA ALA A 11 -22.51 31.22 -2.33
C ALA A 11 -21.54 30.26 -1.65
N ILE A 12 -22.06 29.14 -1.17
CA ILE A 12 -21.25 28.03 -0.70
C ILE A 12 -20.64 27.36 -1.94
N ALA A 13 -19.38 27.63 -2.21
CA ALA A 13 -18.61 26.91 -3.22
C ALA A 13 -18.40 25.47 -2.74
N ALA A 14 -19.14 24.54 -3.31
CA ALA A 14 -18.89 23.12 -3.12
C ALA A 14 -17.56 22.75 -3.82
N VAL A 15 -16.52 22.54 -3.04
CA VAL A 15 -15.25 21.99 -3.54
C VAL A 15 -15.51 20.52 -3.82
N PRO A 16 -15.31 20.02 -5.07
CA PRO A 16 -15.43 18.60 -5.33
C PRO A 16 -14.32 17.88 -4.57
N VAL A 17 -14.69 17.09 -3.56
CA VAL A 17 -13.79 16.15 -2.92
C VAL A 17 -13.57 15.02 -3.94
N LEU A 18 -12.43 15.08 -4.64
CA LEU A 18 -11.98 13.96 -5.46
C LEU A 18 -11.65 12.79 -4.53
N ALA A 19 -12.60 11.90 -4.36
CA ALA A 19 -12.37 10.62 -3.73
C ALA A 19 -11.46 9.81 -4.67
N HIS A 20 -10.15 9.76 -4.36
CA HIS A 20 -9.24 8.86 -5.03
C HIS A 20 -9.62 7.43 -4.66
N HIS A 21 -10.22 6.71 -5.61
CA HIS A 21 -10.41 5.27 -5.47
C HIS A 21 -9.03 4.62 -5.35
N ALA A 22 -8.78 3.88 -4.27
CA ALA A 22 -7.49 3.31 -3.92
C ALA A 22 -6.84 2.40 -5.00
N GLY A 23 -7.61 1.93 -5.98
CA GLY A 23 -7.11 1.15 -7.12
C GLY A 23 -6.69 1.95 -8.36
N ALA A 24 -7.11 3.22 -8.51
CA ALA A 24 -6.93 3.98 -9.75
C ALA A 24 -5.48 4.47 -9.99
N GLY A 25 -4.65 4.53 -8.95
CA GLY A 25 -3.27 5.01 -9.00
C GLY A 25 -2.22 3.95 -9.30
N PHE A 26 -2.54 2.66 -9.17
CA PHE A 26 -1.60 1.56 -9.40
C PHE A 26 -1.50 1.20 -10.88
N GLY A 27 -0.27 0.85 -11.33
CA GLY A 27 -0.02 0.34 -12.67
C GLY A 27 -0.52 -1.09 -12.86
N ASN A 28 -0.31 -1.64 -14.05
CA ASN A 28 -0.66 -3.02 -14.38
C ASN A 28 0.54 -3.97 -14.30
N GLU A 29 1.76 -3.41 -14.28
CA GLU A 29 2.98 -4.20 -14.22
C GLU A 29 3.25 -4.67 -12.79
N THR A 30 3.71 -5.90 -12.68
CA THR A 30 4.19 -6.49 -11.44
C THR A 30 5.71 -6.53 -11.48
N ILE A 31 6.36 -6.06 -10.41
CA ILE A 31 7.80 -6.16 -10.21
C ILE A 31 8.13 -6.90 -8.93
N VAL A 32 9.36 -7.35 -8.81
CA VAL A 32 9.90 -8.00 -7.61
C VAL A 32 10.96 -7.10 -6.99
N ILE A 33 10.84 -6.88 -5.68
CA ILE A 33 11.84 -6.16 -4.89
C ILE A 33 12.23 -7.01 -3.68
N THR A 34 13.49 -6.89 -3.25
CA THR A 34 13.95 -7.50 -2.00
C THR A 34 14.44 -6.40 -1.08
N GLY A 35 14.03 -6.45 0.17
CA GLY A 35 14.40 -5.44 1.14
C GLY A 35 14.19 -5.88 2.58
N THR A 36 14.51 -4.98 3.49
CA THR A 36 14.36 -5.16 4.93
C THR A 36 13.09 -4.49 5.41
N VAL A 37 12.25 -5.22 6.11
CA VAL A 37 11.03 -4.67 6.73
C VAL A 37 11.43 -3.62 7.77
N LYS A 38 10.97 -2.39 7.57
CA LYS A 38 11.12 -1.30 8.53
C LYS A 38 9.98 -1.30 9.53
N GLN A 39 8.75 -1.49 9.06
CA GLN A 39 7.55 -1.49 9.88
C GLN A 39 6.40 -2.17 9.15
N PHE A 40 5.58 -2.93 9.86
CA PHE A 40 4.27 -3.36 9.40
C PHE A 40 3.18 -2.61 10.17
N GLN A 41 2.51 -1.69 9.49
CA GLN A 41 1.40 -0.91 10.02
C GLN A 41 0.09 -1.67 9.77
N PHE A 42 -0.40 -2.36 10.79
CA PHE A 42 -1.64 -3.15 10.75
C PHE A 42 -2.81 -2.26 11.15
N THR A 43 -3.25 -1.39 10.21
CA THR A 43 -4.15 -0.26 10.47
C THR A 43 -5.31 -0.20 9.50
N ASN A 44 -6.42 0.48 9.90
CA ASN A 44 -7.55 0.80 9.04
C ASN A 44 -7.34 2.17 8.35
N PRO A 45 -7.88 2.37 7.13
CA PRO A 45 -8.64 1.41 6.32
C PRO A 45 -7.75 0.36 5.63
N HIS A 46 -6.48 0.62 5.46
CA HIS A 46 -5.50 -0.26 4.81
C HIS A 46 -4.26 -0.44 5.69
N SER A 47 -3.71 -1.65 5.66
CA SER A 47 -2.41 -1.93 6.24
C SER A 47 -1.30 -1.56 5.27
N TRP A 48 -0.10 -1.25 5.82
CA TRP A 48 1.06 -0.81 5.05
C TRP A 48 2.31 -1.54 5.51
N ILE A 49 3.13 -1.98 4.57
CA ILE A 49 4.44 -2.54 4.86
C ILE A 49 5.48 -1.53 4.37
N GLN A 50 6.26 -0.98 5.29
CA GLN A 50 7.39 -0.11 4.97
C GLN A 50 8.64 -0.97 4.80
N VAL A 51 9.29 -0.88 3.64
CA VAL A 51 10.42 -1.72 3.25
C VAL A 51 11.59 -0.86 2.79
N ASN A 52 12.75 -1.05 3.37
CA ASN A 52 13.98 -0.44 2.90
C ASN A 52 14.62 -1.31 1.82
N VAL A 53 14.74 -0.78 0.62
CA VAL A 53 15.34 -1.44 -0.54
C VAL A 53 16.59 -0.68 -0.95
N THR A 54 17.71 -1.39 -1.06
CA THR A 54 18.96 -0.80 -1.60
C THR A 54 18.94 -0.92 -3.12
N ASP A 55 19.02 0.22 -3.81
CA ASP A 55 19.06 0.26 -5.25
C ASP A 55 20.46 -0.11 -5.82
N GLU A 56 20.57 -0.17 -7.15
CA GLU A 56 21.81 -0.52 -7.84
C GLU A 56 22.98 0.46 -7.56
N THR A 57 22.66 1.69 -7.11
CA THR A 57 23.66 2.70 -6.74
C THR A 57 24.11 2.60 -5.29
N GLY A 58 23.52 1.69 -4.49
CA GLY A 58 23.76 1.57 -3.07
C GLY A 58 22.91 2.51 -2.21
N LYS A 59 22.00 3.26 -2.82
CA LYS A 59 21.07 4.14 -2.12
C LYS A 59 19.89 3.33 -1.55
N VAL A 60 19.54 3.61 -0.30
CA VAL A 60 18.34 3.04 0.34
C VAL A 60 17.13 3.86 -0.05
N VAL A 61 16.13 3.18 -0.62
CA VAL A 61 14.80 3.73 -0.94
C VAL A 61 13.77 3.05 -0.07
N GLU A 62 12.97 3.83 0.66
CA GLU A 62 11.86 3.32 1.44
C GLU A 62 10.62 3.16 0.55
N TRP A 63 10.15 1.92 0.42
CA TRP A 63 8.91 1.57 -0.27
C TRP A 63 7.76 1.45 0.71
N SER A 64 6.60 1.96 0.33
CA SER A 64 5.33 1.78 1.06
C SER A 64 4.43 0.83 0.28
N LEU A 65 4.15 -0.34 0.85
CA LEU A 65 3.33 -1.37 0.20
C LEU A 65 1.95 -1.38 0.85
N GLU A 66 0.93 -1.00 0.06
CA GLU A 66 -0.46 -1.01 0.50
C GLU A 66 -1.04 -2.42 0.44
N TRP A 67 -1.76 -2.80 1.47
CA TRP A 67 -2.46 -4.08 1.57
C TRP A 67 -3.88 -3.91 2.14
N GLY A 68 -4.53 -5.00 2.49
CA GLY A 68 -5.89 -5.01 2.98
C GLY A 68 -6.09 -4.43 4.39
N SER A 69 -7.35 -4.31 4.81
CA SER A 69 -7.69 -3.92 6.16
C SER A 69 -7.32 -5.00 7.18
N PRO A 70 -7.07 -4.65 8.45
CA PRO A 70 -6.80 -5.62 9.51
C PRO A 70 -7.86 -6.71 9.64
N ASN A 71 -9.13 -6.37 9.47
CA ASN A 71 -10.22 -7.34 9.53
C ASN A 71 -10.15 -8.36 8.39
N GLN A 72 -9.89 -7.90 7.17
CA GLN A 72 -9.74 -8.75 5.98
C GLN A 72 -8.52 -9.67 6.12
N LEU A 73 -7.37 -9.09 6.49
CA LEU A 73 -6.11 -9.81 6.62
C LEU A 73 -6.12 -10.79 7.80
N GLY A 74 -6.73 -10.40 8.91
CA GLY A 74 -6.88 -11.25 10.09
C GLY A 74 -7.62 -12.55 9.82
N ARG A 75 -8.61 -12.53 8.91
CA ARG A 75 -9.31 -13.75 8.45
C ARG A 75 -8.42 -14.68 7.65
N GLN A 76 -7.38 -14.15 7.02
CA GLN A 76 -6.37 -14.91 6.27
C GLN A 76 -5.20 -15.36 7.16
N GLY A 77 -5.28 -15.16 8.46
CA GLY A 77 -4.21 -15.53 9.39
C GLY A 77 -3.09 -14.50 9.54
N ILE A 78 -3.19 -13.35 8.87
CA ILE A 78 -2.20 -12.28 8.98
C ILE A 78 -2.34 -11.59 10.35
N ARG A 79 -1.22 -11.27 10.97
CA ARG A 79 -1.12 -10.65 12.29
C ARG A 79 -0.09 -9.52 12.26
N PRO A 80 -0.08 -8.61 13.23
CA PRO A 80 0.96 -7.58 13.33
C PRO A 80 2.39 -8.13 13.30
N SER A 81 2.58 -9.37 13.80
CA SER A 81 3.88 -10.06 13.80
C SER A 81 4.24 -10.77 12.50
N THR A 82 3.38 -10.75 11.49
CA THR A 82 3.62 -11.46 10.21
C THR A 82 4.84 -10.92 9.47
N PHE A 83 5.07 -9.61 9.53
CA PHE A 83 6.26 -8.96 8.97
C PHE A 83 7.08 -8.33 10.09
N PRO A 84 7.99 -9.10 10.74
CA PRO A 84 8.84 -8.54 11.80
C PRO A 84 9.77 -7.48 11.27
N GLU A 85 9.99 -6.41 12.06
CA GLU A 85 11.02 -5.42 11.78
C GLU A 85 12.40 -6.09 11.66
N GLY A 86 13.16 -5.69 10.63
CA GLY A 86 14.47 -6.25 10.33
C GLY A 86 14.46 -7.53 9.50
N ALA A 87 13.31 -8.14 9.21
CA ALA A 87 13.23 -9.31 8.34
C ALA A 87 13.58 -8.93 6.89
N THR A 88 14.39 -9.76 6.24
CA THR A 88 14.65 -9.67 4.79
C THR A 88 13.56 -10.45 4.06
N VAL A 89 12.86 -9.79 3.16
CA VAL A 89 11.72 -10.36 2.44
C VAL A 89 11.77 -9.94 0.97
N THR A 90 11.45 -10.87 0.09
CA THR A 90 11.24 -10.61 -1.34
C THR A 90 9.75 -10.41 -1.57
N PHE A 91 9.39 -9.27 -2.14
CA PHE A 91 8.01 -8.86 -2.39
C PHE A 91 7.71 -8.83 -3.88
N LYS A 92 6.54 -9.33 -4.24
CA LYS A 92 5.90 -9.13 -5.53
C LYS A 92 4.91 -8.00 -5.37
N ILE A 93 5.06 -6.93 -6.14
CA ILE A 93 4.33 -5.69 -5.97
C ILE A 93 3.88 -5.10 -7.30
N ARG A 94 2.86 -4.26 -7.25
CA ARG A 94 2.37 -3.49 -8.39
C ARG A 94 2.52 -2.00 -8.10
N PRO A 95 3.55 -1.34 -8.65
CA PRO A 95 3.85 0.06 -8.38
C PRO A 95 2.75 1.02 -8.86
N VAL A 96 2.71 2.21 -8.23
CA VAL A 96 1.92 3.33 -8.73
C VAL A 96 2.49 3.85 -10.04
N LYS A 97 1.61 4.39 -10.89
CA LYS A 97 1.97 4.93 -12.22
C LYS A 97 2.87 6.16 -12.16
N SER A 98 2.85 6.90 -11.05
CA SER A 98 3.64 8.13 -10.87
C SER A 98 5.13 7.90 -10.74
N GLY A 99 5.59 6.67 -10.50
CA GLY A 99 6.99 6.35 -10.23
C GLY A 99 7.43 6.59 -8.78
N ALA A 100 6.54 7.03 -7.89
CA ALA A 100 6.82 7.09 -6.46
C ALA A 100 7.07 5.67 -5.89
N PRO A 101 7.86 5.50 -4.81
CA PRO A 101 8.12 4.20 -4.20
C PRO A 101 6.92 3.74 -3.34
N VAL A 102 5.79 3.60 -3.99
CA VAL A 102 4.50 3.15 -3.45
C VAL A 102 3.94 2.07 -4.36
N ALA A 103 3.44 0.99 -3.80
CA ALA A 103 2.90 -0.12 -4.57
C ALA A 103 1.78 -0.84 -3.83
N ALA A 104 0.96 -1.59 -4.59
CA ALA A 104 0.06 -2.58 -4.03
C ALA A 104 0.82 -3.88 -3.76
N PHE A 105 0.68 -4.43 -2.56
CA PHE A 105 1.19 -5.73 -2.19
C PHE A 105 0.47 -6.84 -2.98
N GLN A 106 1.23 -7.80 -3.50
CA GLN A 106 0.71 -8.98 -4.20
C GLN A 106 1.08 -10.28 -3.47
N ALA A 107 2.36 -10.46 -3.18
CA ALA A 107 2.89 -11.63 -2.51
C ALA A 107 4.21 -11.31 -1.81
N ALA A 108 4.60 -12.16 -0.87
CA ALA A 108 5.88 -12.10 -0.20
C ALA A 108 6.49 -13.50 -0.06
N LYS A 109 7.82 -13.57 -0.19
CA LYS A 109 8.61 -14.77 0.04
C LYS A 109 9.71 -14.45 1.06
N PHE A 110 9.72 -15.18 2.15
CA PHE A 110 10.71 -15.06 3.22
C PHE A 110 11.94 -15.94 2.94
N ASP A 111 13.06 -15.65 3.61
CA ASP A 111 14.32 -16.39 3.44
C ASP A 111 14.19 -17.89 3.80
N ASP A 112 13.28 -18.24 4.70
CA ASP A 112 12.98 -19.64 5.06
C ASP A 112 12.09 -20.37 4.04
N GLY A 113 11.70 -19.68 2.95
CA GLY A 113 10.84 -20.20 1.91
C GLY A 113 9.34 -20.06 2.18
N HIS A 114 8.94 -19.51 3.33
CA HIS A 114 7.52 -19.20 3.61
C HIS A 114 6.98 -18.17 2.62
N ILE A 115 5.76 -18.38 2.12
CA ILE A 115 5.11 -17.53 1.11
C ILE A 115 3.77 -17.04 1.64
N ILE A 116 3.49 -15.76 1.38
CA ILE A 116 2.20 -15.13 1.57
C ILE A 116 1.70 -14.64 0.21
N GLY A 117 0.48 -14.98 -0.16
CA GLY A 117 -0.10 -14.67 -1.47
C GLY A 117 0.28 -15.70 -2.53
N LYS A 118 0.04 -15.37 -3.81
CA LYS A 118 0.37 -16.25 -4.94
C LYS A 118 1.74 -15.90 -5.52
N TRP A 119 2.64 -16.87 -5.50
CA TRP A 119 3.94 -16.81 -6.16
C TRP A 119 3.95 -17.78 -7.34
N GLU A 120 4.16 -17.28 -8.56
CA GLU A 120 4.20 -18.13 -9.75
C GLU A 120 5.34 -19.13 -9.66
N GLY A 121 5.03 -20.40 -9.94
CA GLY A 121 6.00 -21.50 -9.87
C GLY A 121 5.93 -22.36 -8.59
N ASP A 122 5.05 -22.04 -7.65
CA ASP A 122 4.80 -22.92 -6.51
C ASP A 122 3.90 -24.09 -6.90
N ALA A 123 4.26 -25.30 -6.44
CA ALA A 123 3.59 -26.57 -6.73
C ALA A 123 2.11 -26.65 -6.29
N ALA A 124 1.51 -25.55 -5.82
CA ALA A 124 0.11 -25.45 -5.45
C ALA A 124 -0.84 -25.13 -6.64
N ASP A 125 -0.28 -24.98 -7.86
CA ASP A 125 -1.07 -24.74 -9.09
C ASP A 125 -1.24 -26.03 -9.94
N GLN A 126 -1.03 -27.25 -9.33
CA GLN A 126 -1.31 -28.54 -9.98
C GLN A 126 -2.52 -29.23 -9.36
#